data_3f23909523307e0b5a251d026377d4fb
#
_entry.id   3f23909523307e0b5a251d026377d4fb
#
_cell.length_a   1.000
_cell.length_b   1.000
_cell.length_c   1.000
_cell.angle_alpha   90.00
_cell.angle_beta   90.00
_cell.angle_gamma   90.00
#
_symmetry.space_group_name_H-M   'P 1'
#
loop_
_entity.id
_entity.type
_entity.pdbx_description
1 polymer ?
#
loop_
_entity_poly.entity_id
_entity_poly.type
_entity_poly.pdbx_seq_one_letter_code
_entity_poly.pdbx_strand_id
1 'polypeptide(L)'
;MWEDDFYLLQRKYGRGIYSHDTALYLLGYSDRIPAKYTMTFPKGYNAPSLKQENLIIKRVVPENYEFGQIQIKSPSGNPIRVYDLERTLCDILRGSGSDIQIVSEAMKRYADSKDKNIHKLMKYADQLRVKPKVLRYMEVLLSGKAIPFESCGKNTDANMTTQRIFPLKIPAILFRKL
;
A
#
# COMPACT_ATOMS: atom_id res chain seq x y z
N MET A 1 -3.24 33.78 5.31
CA MET A 1 -3.99 32.54 4.91
C MET A 1 -3.02 31.74 4.06
N TRP A 2 -2.58 30.57 4.56
CA TRP A 2 -1.65 29.73 3.79
C TRP A 2 -2.42 29.11 2.64
N GLU A 3 -1.87 29.19 1.43
CA GLU A 3 -2.47 28.59 0.24
C GLU A 3 -2.41 27.06 0.38
N ASP A 4 -3.53 26.39 0.05
CA ASP A 4 -3.59 24.93 0.04
C ASP A 4 -3.11 24.40 -1.31
N ASP A 5 -1.81 24.20 -1.43
CA ASP A 5 -1.17 23.73 -2.67
C ASP A 5 -1.80 22.43 -3.20
N PHE A 6 -2.19 21.52 -2.31
CA PHE A 6 -2.84 20.27 -2.74
C PHE A 6 -4.19 20.51 -3.40
N TYR A 7 -4.99 21.38 -2.79
CA TYR A 7 -6.30 21.70 -3.33
C TYR A 7 -6.20 22.50 -4.64
N LEU A 8 -5.33 23.51 -4.68
CA LEU A 8 -5.13 24.35 -5.87
C LEU A 8 -4.61 23.54 -7.05
N LEU A 9 -3.62 22.67 -6.84
CA LEU A 9 -3.11 21.77 -7.87
C LEU A 9 -4.19 20.84 -8.41
N GLN A 10 -5.00 20.27 -7.53
CA GLN A 10 -6.05 19.34 -7.98
C GLN A 10 -7.20 20.08 -8.66
N ARG A 11 -7.51 21.33 -8.27
CA ARG A 11 -8.44 22.18 -9.02
C ARG A 11 -7.91 22.49 -10.42
N LYS A 12 -6.63 22.85 -10.53
CA LYS A 12 -5.96 23.11 -11.82
C LYS A 12 -5.97 21.89 -12.72
N TYR A 13 -5.73 20.71 -12.15
CA TYR A 13 -5.69 19.44 -12.87
C TYR A 13 -6.79 18.51 -12.40
N GLY A 14 -8.02 18.84 -12.75
CA GLY A 14 -9.22 18.17 -12.23
C GLY A 14 -9.31 16.64 -12.42
N ARG A 15 -8.46 16.03 -13.28
CA ARG A 15 -8.36 14.58 -13.43
C ARG A 15 -7.15 13.97 -12.71
N GLY A 16 -6.35 14.78 -12.01
CA GLY A 16 -5.23 14.28 -11.22
C GLY A 16 -5.70 13.64 -9.92
N ILE A 17 -5.11 12.53 -9.54
CA ILE A 17 -5.33 11.83 -8.26
C ILE A 17 -3.98 11.70 -7.58
N TYR A 18 -3.87 12.14 -6.33
CA TYR A 18 -2.64 11.96 -5.56
C TYR A 18 -2.33 10.49 -5.35
N SER A 19 -1.05 10.12 -5.55
CA SER A 19 -0.61 8.73 -5.56
C SER A 19 0.82 8.58 -5.04
N HIS A 20 1.30 7.34 -4.90
CA HIS A 20 2.66 7.01 -4.48
C HIS A 20 3.05 7.73 -3.17
N ASP A 21 4.24 8.34 -3.12
CA ASP A 21 4.79 8.97 -1.91
C ASP A 21 3.91 10.11 -1.38
N THR A 22 3.28 10.88 -2.28
CA THR A 22 2.35 11.94 -1.89
C THR A 22 1.10 11.38 -1.22
N ALA A 23 0.55 10.28 -1.73
CA ALA A 23 -0.60 9.64 -1.09
C ALA A 23 -0.21 9.04 0.27
N LEU A 24 0.97 8.43 0.41
CA LEU A 24 1.47 7.94 1.70
C LEU A 24 1.55 9.07 2.74
N TYR A 25 2.08 10.23 2.35
CA TYR A 25 2.14 11.41 3.21
C TYR A 25 0.74 11.88 3.62
N LEU A 26 -0.16 12.05 2.66
CA LEU A 26 -1.53 12.52 2.90
C LEU A 26 -2.36 11.55 3.76
N LEU A 27 -2.06 10.26 3.69
CA LEU A 27 -2.70 9.20 4.48
C LEU A 27 -2.02 8.97 5.85
N GLY A 28 -0.93 9.68 6.16
CA GLY A 28 -0.21 9.54 7.43
C GLY A 28 0.68 8.29 7.52
N TYR A 29 1.02 7.68 6.38
CA TYR A 29 1.91 6.51 6.31
C TYR A 29 3.37 6.85 5.97
N SER A 30 3.66 8.12 5.73
CA SER A 30 5.01 8.68 5.64
C SER A 30 5.05 10.05 6.31
N ASP A 31 6.07 10.29 7.12
CA ASP A 31 6.29 11.61 7.75
C ASP A 31 7.13 12.53 6.85
N ARG A 32 7.60 12.01 5.70
CA ARG A 32 8.41 12.77 4.75
C ARG A 32 7.51 13.56 3.82
N ILE A 33 7.64 14.89 3.85
CA ILE A 33 6.99 15.77 2.87
C ILE A 33 7.65 15.51 1.52
N PRO A 34 6.87 15.12 0.47
CA PRO A 34 7.45 14.89 -0.86
C PRO A 34 8.02 16.18 -1.44
N ALA A 35 9.26 16.13 -1.93
CA ALA A 35 9.87 17.27 -2.64
C ALA A 35 9.14 17.62 -3.94
N LYS A 36 8.49 16.63 -4.55
CA LYS A 36 7.61 16.79 -5.72
C LYS A 36 6.33 16.00 -5.48
N TYR A 37 5.20 16.59 -5.80
CA TYR A 37 3.94 15.89 -5.66
C TYR A 37 3.73 14.89 -6.80
N THR A 38 3.32 13.69 -6.46
CA THR A 38 3.03 12.63 -7.45
C THR A 38 1.53 12.56 -7.70
N MET A 39 1.14 12.73 -8.96
CA MET A 39 -0.25 12.60 -9.38
C MET A 39 -0.38 11.59 -10.51
N THR A 40 -1.43 10.79 -10.45
CA THR A 40 -1.79 9.82 -11.48
C THR A 40 -2.93 10.36 -12.35
N PHE A 41 -2.76 10.22 -13.65
CA PHE A 41 -3.72 10.63 -14.68
C PHE A 41 -4.11 9.44 -15.56
N PRO A 42 -5.29 9.46 -16.17
CA PRO A 42 -5.63 8.45 -17.16
C PRO A 42 -4.75 8.62 -18.40
N LYS A 43 -4.43 7.49 -19.04
CA LYS A 43 -3.70 7.48 -20.33
C LYS A 43 -4.48 8.30 -21.36
N GLY A 44 -3.79 9.16 -22.09
CA GLY A 44 -4.43 10.09 -23.05
C GLY A 44 -4.76 11.47 -22.47
N TYR A 45 -4.75 11.65 -21.15
CA TYR A 45 -4.88 12.98 -20.57
C TYR A 45 -3.64 13.83 -20.89
N ASN A 46 -3.85 14.97 -21.54
CA ASN A 46 -2.80 15.89 -21.88
C ASN A 46 -3.17 17.30 -21.41
N ALA A 47 -2.31 17.90 -20.61
CA ALA A 47 -2.36 19.30 -20.26
C ALA A 47 -0.95 19.87 -20.44
N PRO A 48 -0.75 20.84 -21.37
CA PRO A 48 0.58 21.38 -21.67
C PRO A 48 1.30 21.93 -20.43
N SER A 49 0.56 22.54 -19.52
CA SER A 49 1.09 23.11 -18.27
C SER A 49 1.61 22.08 -17.27
N LEU A 50 1.26 20.80 -17.40
CA LEU A 50 1.75 19.74 -16.49
C LEU A 50 3.27 19.61 -16.48
N LYS A 51 3.93 19.92 -17.59
CA LYS A 51 5.40 19.86 -17.70
C LYS A 51 6.11 20.99 -16.95
N GLN A 52 5.41 22.07 -16.66
CA GLN A 52 5.95 23.25 -16.00
C GLN A 52 5.84 23.18 -14.47
N GLU A 53 5.04 22.23 -13.97
CA GLU A 53 4.82 22.07 -12.54
C GLU A 53 5.89 21.18 -11.90
N ASN A 54 6.10 21.38 -10.61
CA ASN A 54 6.96 20.53 -9.80
C ASN A 54 6.24 19.21 -9.43
N LEU A 55 5.78 18.49 -10.47
CA LEU A 55 4.98 17.27 -10.38
C LEU A 55 5.68 16.06 -10.95
N ILE A 56 5.52 14.91 -10.28
CA ILE A 56 5.80 13.60 -10.85
C ILE A 56 4.48 13.06 -11.44
N ILE A 57 4.46 12.91 -12.77
CA ILE A 57 3.26 12.50 -13.51
C ILE A 57 3.32 10.99 -13.76
N LYS A 58 2.33 10.28 -13.25
CA LYS A 58 2.10 8.87 -13.57
C LYS A 58 0.89 8.76 -14.50
N ARG A 59 0.93 7.83 -15.46
CA ARG A 59 -0.18 7.56 -16.38
C ARG A 59 -0.56 6.10 -16.32
N VAL A 60 -1.85 5.84 -16.16
CA VAL A 60 -2.42 4.49 -16.08
C VAL A 60 -3.56 4.32 -17.08
N VAL A 61 -3.81 3.09 -17.47
CA VAL A 61 -4.96 2.76 -18.32
C VAL A 61 -6.27 3.05 -17.56
N PRO A 62 -7.39 3.35 -18.26
CA PRO A 62 -8.64 3.73 -17.63
C PRO A 62 -9.11 2.74 -16.56
N GLU A 63 -8.98 1.45 -16.81
CA GLU A 63 -9.38 0.38 -15.90
C GLU A 63 -8.63 0.45 -14.56
N ASN A 64 -7.37 0.90 -14.60
CA ASN A 64 -6.53 1.07 -13.41
C ASN A 64 -6.62 2.49 -12.79
N TYR A 65 -7.31 3.42 -13.44
CA TYR A 65 -7.47 4.77 -12.94
C TYR A 65 -8.63 4.89 -11.95
N GLU A 66 -9.73 4.18 -12.21
CA GLU A 66 -10.99 4.35 -11.48
C GLU A 66 -10.99 3.73 -10.07
N PHE A 67 -10.29 2.60 -9.87
CA PHE A 67 -10.38 1.88 -8.59
C PHE A 67 -9.43 2.42 -7.53
N GLY A 68 -9.89 2.36 -6.28
CA GLY A 68 -9.11 2.78 -5.12
C GLY A 68 -9.09 4.30 -4.90
N GLN A 69 -9.92 5.07 -5.60
CA GLN A 69 -10.06 6.50 -5.36
C GLN A 69 -10.88 6.75 -4.10
N ILE A 70 -10.38 7.65 -3.25
CA ILE A 70 -11.09 8.17 -2.09
C ILE A 70 -10.96 9.69 -2.06
N GLN A 71 -11.86 10.31 -1.33
CA GLN A 71 -11.78 11.74 -1.03
C GLN A 71 -11.40 11.92 0.43
N ILE A 72 -10.40 12.73 0.66
CA ILE A 72 -9.95 13.11 2.00
C ILE A 72 -9.89 14.62 2.13
N LYS A 73 -9.66 15.11 3.34
CA LYS A 73 -9.35 16.52 3.56
C LYS A 73 -7.84 16.73 3.43
N SER A 74 -7.44 17.77 2.73
CA SER A 74 -6.05 18.26 2.73
C SER A 74 -5.64 18.74 4.14
N PRO A 75 -4.37 18.99 4.40
CA PRO A 75 -3.93 19.61 5.66
C PRO A 75 -4.66 20.94 5.99
N SER A 76 -5.11 21.67 4.98
CA SER A 76 -5.89 22.92 5.14
C SER A 76 -7.41 22.70 5.20
N GLY A 77 -7.88 21.45 5.15
CA GLY A 77 -9.29 21.08 5.31
C GLY A 77 -10.12 21.00 4.01
N ASN A 78 -9.54 21.30 2.84
CA ASN A 78 -10.24 21.24 1.57
C ASN A 78 -10.34 19.80 1.03
N PRO A 79 -11.41 19.44 0.30
CA PRO A 79 -11.57 18.11 -0.24
C PRO A 79 -10.60 17.86 -1.41
N ILE A 80 -9.84 16.79 -1.32
CA ILE A 80 -8.90 16.33 -2.35
C ILE A 80 -9.08 14.83 -2.63
N ARG A 81 -8.75 14.41 -3.85
CA ARG A 81 -8.81 13.00 -4.26
C ARG A 81 -7.42 12.38 -4.17
N VAL A 82 -7.38 11.22 -3.55
CA VAL A 82 -6.17 10.42 -3.35
C VAL A 82 -6.51 8.96 -3.59
N TYR A 83 -5.55 8.13 -3.94
CA TYR A 83 -5.74 6.69 -3.88
C TYR A 83 -5.71 6.20 -2.43
N ASP A 84 -6.53 5.22 -2.13
CA ASP A 84 -6.55 4.58 -0.81
C ASP A 84 -5.21 3.88 -0.50
N LEU A 85 -5.07 3.46 0.74
CA LEU A 85 -3.81 2.93 1.24
C LEU A 85 -3.37 1.66 0.52
N GLU A 86 -4.26 0.69 0.33
CA GLU A 86 -3.94 -0.58 -0.31
C GLU A 86 -3.54 -0.38 -1.77
N ARG A 87 -4.21 0.53 -2.46
CA ARG A 87 -3.85 0.92 -3.82
C ARG A 87 -2.49 1.60 -3.85
N THR A 88 -2.24 2.53 -2.94
CA THR A 88 -0.99 3.27 -2.85
C THR A 88 0.19 2.35 -2.56
N LEU A 89 0.03 1.36 -1.66
CA LEU A 89 1.05 0.34 -1.40
C LEU A 89 1.39 -0.49 -2.65
N CYS A 90 0.40 -0.82 -3.46
CA CYS A 90 0.65 -1.48 -4.74
C CYS A 90 1.38 -0.58 -5.73
N ASP A 91 1.03 0.70 -5.80
CA ASP A 91 1.63 1.66 -6.74
C ASP A 91 3.10 1.95 -6.43
N ILE A 92 3.50 2.07 -5.15
CA ILE A 92 4.90 2.26 -4.75
C ILE A 92 5.79 1.05 -5.06
N LEU A 93 5.22 -0.15 -5.14
CA LEU A 93 5.92 -1.38 -5.51
C LEU A 93 6.00 -1.58 -7.02
N ARG A 94 5.26 -0.79 -7.82
CA ARG A 94 5.14 -0.94 -9.26
C ARG A 94 6.26 -0.21 -10.00
N GLY A 95 6.75 -0.81 -11.07
CA GLY A 95 7.79 -0.23 -11.93
C GLY A 95 9.12 -0.05 -11.22
N SER A 96 9.74 1.11 -11.39
CA SER A 96 10.97 1.50 -10.64
C SER A 96 10.70 1.72 -9.15
N GLY A 97 9.41 1.81 -8.78
CA GLY A 97 9.00 1.99 -7.39
C GLY A 97 9.35 3.35 -6.80
N SER A 98 9.03 3.48 -5.54
CA SER A 98 9.52 4.54 -4.66
C SER A 98 10.83 4.11 -4.00
N ASP A 99 11.45 5.02 -3.25
CA ASP A 99 12.63 4.71 -2.44
C ASP A 99 12.37 3.49 -1.53
N ILE A 100 13.34 2.57 -1.46
CA ILE A 100 13.20 1.32 -0.70
C ILE A 100 12.92 1.57 0.78
N GLN A 101 13.42 2.67 1.34
CA GLN A 101 13.17 3.04 2.73
C GLN A 101 11.71 3.44 2.93
N ILE A 102 11.15 4.25 2.01
CA ILE A 102 9.74 4.66 2.04
C ILE A 102 8.83 3.44 1.91
N VAL A 103 9.15 2.54 0.98
CA VAL A 103 8.40 1.30 0.78
C VAL A 103 8.42 0.44 2.03
N SER A 104 9.60 0.21 2.60
CA SER A 104 9.77 -0.62 3.79
C SER A 104 9.03 -0.06 4.99
N GLU A 105 9.12 1.26 5.22
CA GLU A 105 8.43 1.95 6.31
C GLU A 105 6.90 1.87 6.15
N ALA A 106 6.39 2.18 4.97
CA ALA A 106 4.95 2.14 4.69
C ALA A 106 4.39 0.72 4.85
N MET A 107 5.07 -0.29 4.32
CA MET A 107 4.67 -1.69 4.46
C MET A 107 4.68 -2.15 5.90
N LYS A 108 5.69 -1.75 6.70
CA LYS A 108 5.78 -2.06 8.12
C LYS A 108 4.64 -1.41 8.91
N ARG A 109 4.40 -0.10 8.72
CA ARG A 109 3.28 0.61 9.34
C ARG A 109 1.93 -0.04 8.98
N TYR A 110 1.77 -0.46 7.73
CA TYR A 110 0.56 -1.18 7.29
C TYR A 110 0.41 -2.54 7.97
N ALA A 111 1.47 -3.34 8.05
CA ALA A 111 1.45 -4.64 8.73
C ALA A 111 1.11 -4.51 10.23
N ASP A 112 1.47 -3.38 10.86
CA ASP A 112 1.18 -3.07 12.25
C ASP A 112 -0.22 -2.48 12.49
N SER A 113 -0.84 -1.92 11.43
CA SER A 113 -2.16 -1.28 11.52
C SER A 113 -3.25 -2.29 11.87
N LYS A 114 -4.19 -1.86 12.73
CA LYS A 114 -5.40 -2.63 13.05
C LYS A 114 -6.41 -2.60 11.90
N ASP A 115 -6.40 -1.55 11.10
CA ASP A 115 -7.35 -1.31 10.01
C ASP A 115 -6.88 -1.89 8.67
N LYS A 116 -5.79 -2.70 8.68
CA LYS A 116 -5.30 -3.33 7.46
C LYS A 116 -6.32 -4.28 6.83
N ASN A 117 -6.50 -4.14 5.54
CA ASN A 117 -7.36 -5.02 4.76
C ASN A 117 -6.53 -5.84 3.77
N ILE A 118 -6.01 -6.98 4.25
CA ILE A 118 -5.15 -7.86 3.44
C ILE A 118 -5.86 -8.38 2.21
N HIS A 119 -7.16 -8.70 2.30
CA HIS A 119 -7.94 -9.17 1.16
C HIS A 119 -8.00 -8.11 0.05
N LYS A 120 -8.27 -6.86 0.41
CA LYS A 120 -8.30 -5.72 -0.53
C LYS A 120 -6.92 -5.46 -1.13
N LEU A 121 -5.86 -5.49 -0.30
CA LEU A 121 -4.48 -5.36 -0.76
C LEU A 121 -4.13 -6.42 -1.80
N MET A 122 -4.46 -7.69 -1.55
CA MET A 122 -4.17 -8.79 -2.46
C MET A 122 -4.96 -8.71 -3.76
N LYS A 123 -6.22 -8.26 -3.71
CA LYS A 123 -7.04 -8.00 -4.89
C LYS A 123 -6.41 -6.93 -5.78
N TYR A 124 -5.97 -5.82 -5.19
CA TYR A 124 -5.32 -4.74 -5.93
C TYR A 124 -3.94 -5.16 -6.45
N ALA A 125 -3.19 -5.91 -5.67
CA ALA A 125 -1.88 -6.43 -6.06
C ALA A 125 -1.97 -7.37 -7.28
N ASP A 126 -3.02 -8.16 -7.36
CA ASP A 126 -3.29 -9.03 -8.51
C ASP A 126 -3.62 -8.21 -9.75
N GLN A 127 -4.55 -7.27 -9.65
CA GLN A 127 -4.96 -6.38 -10.74
C GLN A 127 -3.80 -5.52 -11.27
N LEU A 128 -2.93 -5.05 -10.40
CA LEU A 128 -1.76 -4.23 -10.74
C LEU A 128 -0.51 -5.06 -11.08
N ARG A 129 -0.59 -6.39 -11.01
CA ARG A 129 0.50 -7.33 -11.30
C ARG A 129 1.73 -7.14 -10.38
N VAL A 130 1.50 -6.81 -9.13
CA VAL A 130 2.55 -6.65 -8.10
C VAL A 130 2.46 -7.66 -6.96
N LYS A 131 1.54 -8.62 -7.07
CA LYS A 131 1.27 -9.64 -6.05
C LYS A 131 2.51 -10.35 -5.49
N PRO A 132 3.48 -10.80 -6.33
CA PRO A 132 4.69 -11.44 -5.81
C PRO A 132 5.53 -10.52 -4.92
N LYS A 133 5.59 -9.22 -5.25
CA LYS A 133 6.32 -8.23 -4.44
C LYS A 133 5.61 -8.00 -3.10
N VAL A 134 4.28 -7.81 -3.13
CA VAL A 134 3.47 -7.63 -1.91
C VAL A 134 3.60 -8.83 -0.99
N LEU A 135 3.47 -10.06 -1.51
CA LEU A 135 3.60 -11.29 -0.72
C LEU A 135 4.95 -11.36 -0.01
N ARG A 136 6.05 -11.09 -0.73
CA ARG A 136 7.40 -11.13 -0.14
C ARG A 136 7.54 -10.18 1.05
N TYR A 137 7.01 -8.95 0.96
CA TYR A 137 7.02 -8.01 2.09
C TYR A 137 6.14 -8.49 3.23
N MET A 138 4.93 -8.97 2.94
CA MET A 138 3.98 -9.40 3.96
C MET A 138 4.45 -10.66 4.68
N GLU A 139 5.05 -11.62 3.99
CA GLU A 139 5.63 -12.82 4.59
C GLU A 139 6.70 -12.46 5.61
N VAL A 140 7.65 -11.59 5.26
CA VAL A 140 8.71 -11.17 6.17
C VAL A 140 8.13 -10.41 7.38
N LEU A 141 7.19 -9.50 7.15
CA LEU A 141 6.65 -8.64 8.21
C LEU A 141 5.67 -9.34 9.14
N LEU A 142 4.93 -10.33 8.65
CA LEU A 142 3.98 -11.10 9.46
C LEU A 142 4.61 -12.30 10.14
N SER A 143 5.62 -12.93 9.53
CA SER A 143 6.35 -14.06 10.15
C SER A 143 7.18 -13.65 11.37
N GLY A 144 7.62 -12.40 11.45
CA GLY A 144 8.34 -11.86 12.60
C GLY A 144 7.46 -11.53 13.82
N LYS A 145 6.14 -11.62 13.69
CA LYS A 145 5.19 -11.47 14.80
C LYS A 145 4.83 -12.85 15.34
N ALA A 146 5.78 -13.48 16.07
CA ALA A 146 5.44 -14.63 16.93
C ALA A 146 4.26 -14.22 17.83
N ILE A 147 3.16 -14.95 17.75
CA ILE A 147 2.04 -14.84 18.68
C ILE A 147 2.65 -14.96 20.08
N PRO A 148 2.45 -14.01 21.01
CA PRO A 148 2.85 -14.23 22.38
C PRO A 148 2.12 -15.48 22.86
N PHE A 149 2.89 -16.48 23.25
CA PHE A 149 2.37 -17.65 23.94
C PHE A 149 1.83 -17.13 25.29
N GLU A 150 0.53 -16.88 25.36
CA GLU A 150 -0.13 -16.66 26.63
C GLU A 150 0.09 -17.90 27.49
N SER A 151 0.86 -17.70 28.55
CA SER A 151 1.05 -18.67 29.61
C SER A 151 -0.31 -19.01 30.21
N CYS A 152 -0.94 -20.06 29.70
CA CYS A 152 -2.08 -20.67 30.36
C CYS A 152 -1.62 -21.23 31.71
N GLY A 153 -2.26 -20.77 32.76
CA GLY A 153 -1.95 -21.01 34.15
C GLY A 153 -1.72 -22.48 34.49
N LYS A 154 -0.88 -22.64 35.47
CA LYS A 154 -0.59 -23.86 36.19
C LYS A 154 -1.87 -24.58 36.61
N ASN A 155 -2.07 -25.78 36.13
CA ASN A 155 -2.72 -26.82 36.90
C ASN A 155 -1.91 -28.12 36.75
N THR A 156 -1.37 -28.51 37.86
CA THR A 156 -0.84 -29.84 38.17
C THR A 156 -1.89 -30.89 37.86
N ASP A 157 -1.56 -31.89 37.04
CA ASP A 157 -1.65 -33.30 37.44
C ASP A 157 -1.10 -34.22 36.32
N ALA A 158 -0.37 -35.19 36.77
CA ALA A 158 0.34 -36.20 36.00
C ALA A 158 -0.59 -37.03 35.10
N ASN A 159 -0.22 -37.28 33.85
CA ASN A 159 0.02 -38.65 33.42
C ASN A 159 0.66 -38.70 32.02
N MET A 160 1.59 -39.62 31.90
CA MET A 160 2.33 -39.98 30.69
C MET A 160 1.37 -40.37 29.56
N THR A 161 1.61 -39.92 28.37
CA THR A 161 1.67 -40.79 27.17
C THR A 161 2.25 -39.99 26.00
N THR A 162 3.35 -40.52 25.50
CA THR A 162 4.08 -40.16 24.28
C THR A 162 3.12 -40.09 23.08
N GLN A 163 2.93 -38.93 22.50
CA GLN A 163 2.41 -38.85 21.11
C GLN A 163 3.19 -37.86 20.28
N ARG A 164 3.73 -38.43 19.26
CA ARG A 164 4.49 -37.99 18.11
C ARG A 164 4.13 -36.58 17.58
N ILE A 165 5.16 -35.78 17.45
CA ILE A 165 5.21 -34.56 16.64
C ILE A 165 4.95 -34.96 15.18
N PHE A 166 3.81 -34.54 14.62
CA PHE A 166 3.58 -34.61 13.18
C PHE A 166 4.12 -33.33 12.53
N PRO A 167 5.01 -33.42 11.55
CA PRO A 167 5.36 -32.29 10.74
C PRO A 167 4.21 -32.02 9.78
N LEU A 168 3.71 -30.79 9.78
CA LEU A 168 2.77 -30.28 8.78
C LEU A 168 3.40 -30.42 7.39
N LYS A 169 2.94 -31.40 6.65
CA LYS A 169 3.19 -31.54 5.21
C LYS A 169 2.51 -30.37 4.48
N ILE A 170 3.32 -29.48 3.95
CA ILE A 170 2.91 -28.55 2.91
C ILE A 170 2.59 -29.38 1.67
N PRO A 171 1.40 -29.33 1.08
CA PRO A 171 1.14 -30.03 -0.16
C PRO A 171 1.92 -29.34 -1.30
N ALA A 172 2.92 -30.05 -1.81
CA ALA A 172 3.58 -29.76 -3.07
C ALA A 172 2.61 -30.09 -4.22
N ILE A 173 1.78 -29.13 -4.60
CA ILE A 173 0.98 -29.19 -5.84
C ILE A 173 1.11 -27.82 -6.49
N LEU A 174 2.00 -27.70 -7.42
CA LEU A 174 1.91 -27.14 -8.75
C LEU A 174 3.28 -26.82 -9.34
N PHE A 175 4.07 -27.85 -9.59
CA PHE A 175 5.07 -27.80 -10.66
C PHE A 175 4.75 -28.92 -11.61
N ARG A 176 3.92 -28.67 -12.61
CA ARG A 176 3.97 -29.41 -13.88
C ARG A 176 3.23 -28.65 -15.00
N LYS A 177 4.02 -28.28 -15.99
CA LYS A 177 3.70 -28.07 -17.43
C LYS A 177 2.75 -26.91 -17.75
N LEU A 178 3.10 -25.98 -18.56
CA LEU A 178 3.76 -25.84 -19.89
C LEU A 178 4.33 -24.43 -20.00
#